data_25ce9a94eafa1b2fea2785621359095b
#
_entry.id   25ce9a94eafa1b2fea2785621359095b
#
_cell.length_a   1.000
_cell.length_b   1.000
_cell.length_c   1.000
_cell.angle_alpha   90.00
_cell.angle_beta   90.00
_cell.angle_gamma   90.00
#
_symmetry.space_group_name_H-M   'P 1'
#
loop_
_entity.id
_entity.type
_entity.pdbx_description
1 polymer ?
#
loop_
_entity_poly.entity_id
_entity_poly.type
_entity_poly.pdbx_seq_one_letter_code
_entity_poly.pdbx_strand_id
1 'polypeptide(L)'
;VERSRGLGDVYKRQTINGPAAVLRRVESVIPEMGQFDLPQVLYDIIDMHKGLVLVTGPTGSGKSTTLAAIINEINKTRTSNIITVEDPVEFIHKDLKSIVSHREVGKQTQTFASALKAALREDPDVILVGEMRDLETVSLALTAAETGHLVFGTLHTSGAPNTINRIIDVF
;
A
#
# COMPACT_ATOMS: atom_id res chain seq x y z
N VAL A 1 23.22 -7.08 1.27
CA VAL A 1 22.52 -5.84 0.93
C VAL A 1 22.76 -4.85 2.06
N GLU A 2 23.53 -3.84 1.81
CA GLU A 2 23.78 -2.77 2.78
C GLU A 2 22.81 -1.62 2.47
N ARG A 3 21.91 -1.32 3.41
CA ARG A 3 20.95 -0.23 3.27
C ARG A 3 21.54 1.03 3.88
N SER A 4 21.59 2.12 3.13
CA SER A 4 22.01 3.41 3.68
C SER A 4 20.87 4.04 4.48
N ARG A 5 21.19 4.67 5.61
CA ARG A 5 20.26 5.54 6.35
C ARG A 5 20.09 6.84 5.53
N GLY A 6 19.10 6.89 4.67
CA GLY A 6 18.81 8.04 3.82
C GLY A 6 17.48 7.88 3.09
N LEU A 7 17.09 8.89 2.33
CA LEU A 7 15.83 9.00 1.58
C LEU A 7 15.77 8.04 0.36
N GLY A 8 16.08 6.75 0.53
CA GLY A 8 16.03 5.79 -0.57
C GLY A 8 16.66 4.43 -0.26
N ASP A 9 16.35 3.46 -1.11
CA ASP A 9 16.95 2.14 -1.07
C ASP A 9 18.18 2.08 -1.98
N VAL A 10 19.27 1.49 -1.48
CA VAL A 10 20.49 1.23 -2.25
C VAL A 10 20.72 -0.25 -2.33
N TYR A 11 20.65 -0.80 -3.55
CA TYR A 11 20.98 -2.18 -3.83
C TYR A 11 22.38 -2.27 -4.41
N LYS A 12 23.33 -2.81 -3.64
CA LYS A 12 24.68 -3.12 -4.12
C LYS A 12 24.71 -4.54 -4.70
N ARG A 13 25.30 -4.70 -5.86
CA ARG A 13 25.52 -6.01 -6.49
C ARG A 13 26.92 -6.10 -7.09
N GLN A 14 27.46 -7.31 -7.08
CA GLN A 14 28.68 -7.63 -7.81
C GLN A 14 28.34 -7.97 -9.25
N THR A 15 29.05 -7.39 -10.19
CA THR A 15 28.94 -7.72 -11.61
C THR A 15 30.31 -8.12 -12.17
N ILE A 16 30.35 -8.66 -13.37
CA ILE A 16 31.61 -9.02 -14.05
C ILE A 16 32.53 -7.78 -14.23
N ASN A 17 31.96 -6.59 -14.30
CA ASN A 17 32.66 -5.33 -14.45
C ASN A 17 32.97 -4.63 -13.11
N GLY A 18 32.76 -5.33 -11.98
CA GLY A 18 32.98 -4.80 -10.64
C GLY A 18 31.67 -4.53 -9.88
N PRO A 19 31.74 -3.84 -8.72
CA PRO A 19 30.59 -3.52 -7.92
C PRO A 19 29.68 -2.53 -8.63
N ALA A 20 28.37 -2.77 -8.58
CA ALA A 20 27.34 -1.88 -9.10
C ALA A 20 26.31 -1.58 -8.00
N ALA A 21 25.65 -0.43 -8.11
CA ALA A 21 24.57 -0.04 -7.21
C ALA A 21 23.37 0.46 -8.01
N VAL A 22 22.18 0.14 -7.50
CA VAL A 22 20.91 0.72 -7.95
C VAL A 22 20.37 1.54 -6.80
N LEU A 23 20.12 2.81 -7.05
CA LEU A 23 19.55 3.72 -6.07
C LEU A 23 18.10 4.00 -6.43
N ARG A 24 17.20 3.77 -5.48
CA ARG A 24 15.79 4.12 -5.59
C ARG A 24 15.50 5.26 -4.62
N ARG A 25 15.15 6.43 -5.14
CA ARG A 25 14.77 7.57 -4.30
C ARG A 25 13.36 7.34 -3.76
N VAL A 26 13.18 7.54 -2.46
CA VAL A 26 11.85 7.62 -1.85
C VAL A 26 11.37 9.06 -1.98
N GLU A 27 10.18 9.26 -2.51
CA GLU A 27 9.60 10.59 -2.64
C GLU A 27 9.20 11.13 -1.26
N SER A 28 9.67 12.35 -0.95
CA SER A 28 9.39 13.01 0.32
C SER A 28 8.10 13.83 0.30
N VAL A 29 7.57 14.09 -0.89
CA VAL A 29 6.34 14.88 -1.08
C VAL A 29 5.23 13.91 -1.48
N ILE A 30 4.21 13.83 -0.63
CA ILE A 30 3.01 13.05 -0.94
C ILE A 30 2.15 13.89 -1.87
N PRO A 31 1.71 13.33 -3.01
CA PRO A 31 0.86 14.05 -3.95
C PRO A 31 -0.52 14.30 -3.34
N GLU A 32 -1.12 15.42 -3.68
CA GLU A 32 -2.49 15.76 -3.29
C GLU A 32 -3.48 15.33 -4.37
N MET A 33 -4.65 14.84 -3.96
CA MET A 33 -5.67 14.37 -4.91
C MET A 33 -6.08 15.47 -5.90
N GLY A 34 -6.18 16.72 -5.45
CA GLY A 34 -6.52 17.86 -6.29
C GLY A 34 -5.50 18.21 -7.39
N GLN A 35 -4.32 17.59 -7.39
CA GLN A 35 -3.32 17.74 -8.45
C GLN A 35 -3.57 16.83 -9.65
N PHE A 36 -4.50 15.88 -9.51
CA PHE A 36 -4.86 14.92 -10.53
C PHE A 36 -6.31 15.13 -10.96
N ASP A 37 -6.60 14.93 -12.23
CA ASP A 37 -7.96 14.87 -12.74
C ASP A 37 -8.57 13.50 -12.43
N LEU A 38 -8.91 13.29 -11.14
CA LEU A 38 -9.41 12.01 -10.64
C LEU A 38 -10.92 11.93 -10.76
N PRO A 39 -11.47 10.75 -11.14
CA PRO A 39 -12.91 10.52 -11.13
C PRO A 39 -13.54 10.73 -9.75
N GLN A 40 -14.76 11.23 -9.71
CA GLN A 40 -15.51 11.50 -8.46
C GLN A 40 -15.56 10.28 -7.53
N VAL A 41 -15.65 9.08 -8.07
CA VAL A 41 -15.66 7.83 -7.29
C VAL A 41 -14.49 7.69 -6.33
N LEU A 42 -13.32 8.27 -6.63
CA LEU A 42 -12.17 8.21 -5.72
C LEU A 42 -12.34 9.13 -4.51
N TYR A 43 -13.09 10.21 -4.65
CA TYR A 43 -13.50 11.07 -3.53
C TYR A 43 -14.57 10.39 -2.68
N ASP A 44 -15.51 9.68 -3.31
CA ASP A 44 -16.56 8.94 -2.60
C ASP A 44 -15.97 7.79 -1.75
N ILE A 45 -14.90 7.16 -2.23
CA ILE A 45 -14.17 6.10 -1.50
C ILE A 45 -13.55 6.61 -0.19
N ILE A 46 -13.13 7.87 -0.12
CA ILE A 46 -12.52 8.46 1.09
C ILE A 46 -13.53 8.46 2.25
N ASP A 47 -14.81 8.61 1.97
CA ASP A 47 -15.88 8.63 2.96
C ASP A 47 -16.37 7.23 3.36
N MET A 48 -15.89 6.17 2.69
CA MET A 48 -16.25 4.80 3.04
C MET A 48 -15.63 4.41 4.39
N HIS A 49 -16.38 3.66 5.17
CA HIS A 49 -15.89 3.13 6.46
C HIS A 49 -15.40 1.69 6.38
N LYS A 50 -15.84 0.92 5.39
CA LYS A 50 -15.47 -0.48 5.20
C LYS A 50 -15.56 -0.88 3.74
N GLY A 51 -14.88 -1.96 3.40
CA GLY A 51 -14.89 -2.57 2.08
C GLY A 51 -13.50 -2.76 1.53
N LEU A 52 -13.39 -3.44 0.40
CA LEU A 52 -12.13 -3.66 -0.31
C LEU A 52 -12.06 -2.81 -1.56
N VAL A 53 -11.05 -1.97 -1.64
CA VAL A 53 -10.74 -1.13 -2.81
C VAL A 53 -9.46 -1.65 -3.46
N LEU A 54 -9.55 -2.02 -4.73
CA LEU A 54 -8.42 -2.57 -5.49
C LEU A 54 -7.94 -1.57 -6.53
N VAL A 55 -6.66 -1.21 -6.43
CA VAL A 55 -5.98 -0.38 -7.44
C VAL A 55 -5.09 -1.28 -8.27
N THR A 56 -5.40 -1.41 -9.55
CA THR A 56 -4.77 -2.38 -10.43
C THR A 56 -4.09 -1.73 -11.62
N GLY A 57 -3.11 -2.42 -12.19
CA GLY A 57 -2.36 -1.95 -13.35
C GLY A 57 -0.91 -2.42 -13.34
N PRO A 58 -0.18 -2.24 -14.45
CA PRO A 58 1.23 -2.61 -14.55
C PRO A 58 2.12 -1.77 -13.61
N THR A 59 3.37 -2.19 -13.45
CA THR A 59 4.38 -1.39 -12.74
C THR A 59 4.54 -0.03 -13.42
N GLY A 60 4.63 1.04 -12.61
CA GLY A 60 4.78 2.41 -13.13
C GLY A 60 3.47 3.07 -13.58
N SER A 61 2.30 2.42 -13.42
CA SER A 61 0.99 3.01 -13.78
C SER A 61 0.46 4.05 -12.78
N GLY A 62 1.18 4.32 -11.69
CA GLY A 62 0.77 5.30 -10.69
C GLY A 62 -0.06 4.73 -9.52
N LYS A 63 -0.15 3.41 -9.35
CA LYS A 63 -0.92 2.78 -8.25
C LYS A 63 -0.53 3.32 -6.88
N SER A 64 0.75 3.26 -6.54
CA SER A 64 1.27 3.74 -5.25
C SER A 64 1.05 5.24 -5.06
N THR A 65 1.22 6.01 -6.13
CA THR A 65 0.98 7.47 -6.13
C THR A 65 -0.50 7.79 -5.84
N THR A 66 -1.41 7.09 -6.50
CA THR A 66 -2.86 7.25 -6.31
C THR A 66 -3.27 6.86 -4.88
N LEU A 67 -2.78 5.71 -4.40
CA LEU A 67 -3.05 5.25 -3.04
C LEU A 67 -2.48 6.20 -1.99
N ALA A 68 -1.26 6.71 -2.19
CA ALA A 68 -0.68 7.69 -1.29
C ALA A 68 -1.51 8.97 -1.21
N ALA A 69 -2.04 9.45 -2.34
CA ALA A 69 -2.93 10.61 -2.36
C ALA A 69 -4.24 10.35 -1.61
N ILE A 70 -4.87 9.18 -1.81
CA ILE A 70 -6.10 8.78 -1.10
C ILE A 70 -5.84 8.67 0.42
N ILE A 71 -4.80 7.95 0.83
CA ILE A 71 -4.43 7.80 2.24
C ILE A 71 -4.13 9.16 2.89
N ASN A 72 -3.45 10.04 2.16
CA ASN A 72 -3.17 11.39 2.65
C ASN A 72 -4.45 12.21 2.86
N GLU A 73 -5.42 12.08 1.98
CA GLU A 73 -6.71 12.78 2.11
C GLU A 73 -7.53 12.23 3.28
N ILE A 74 -7.58 10.91 3.47
CA ILE A 74 -8.17 10.28 4.66
C ILE A 74 -7.47 10.81 5.93
N ASN A 75 -6.14 10.82 5.96
CA ASN A 75 -5.33 11.30 7.07
C ASN A 75 -5.59 12.78 7.42
N LYS A 76 -5.88 13.62 6.41
CA LYS A 76 -6.22 15.04 6.59
C LYS A 76 -7.64 15.25 7.11
N THR A 77 -8.59 14.42 6.70
CA THR A 77 -10.01 14.67 6.89
C THR A 77 -10.64 13.86 8.02
N ARG A 78 -10.13 12.66 8.31
CA ARG A 78 -10.70 11.70 9.27
C ARG A 78 -9.78 11.48 10.47
N THR A 79 -10.39 11.18 11.63
CA THR A 79 -9.69 10.68 12.82
C THR A 79 -9.73 9.16 12.77
N SER A 80 -8.67 8.55 12.25
CA SER A 80 -8.61 7.10 11.97
C SER A 80 -7.26 6.52 12.37
N ASN A 81 -7.24 5.23 12.68
CA ASN A 81 -6.02 4.44 12.79
C ASN A 81 -5.72 3.81 11.42
N ILE A 82 -4.68 4.28 10.75
CA ILE A 82 -4.28 3.85 9.41
C ILE A 82 -3.02 2.99 9.53
N ILE A 83 -3.07 1.77 9.01
CA ILE A 83 -1.91 0.87 8.99
C ILE A 83 -1.54 0.58 7.53
N THR A 84 -0.29 0.82 7.15
CA THR A 84 0.22 0.46 5.83
C THR A 84 1.19 -0.71 5.94
N VAL A 85 1.09 -1.66 5.01
CA VAL A 85 2.01 -2.79 4.86
C VAL A 85 2.54 -2.77 3.43
N GLU A 86 3.85 -2.54 3.26
CA GLU A 86 4.45 -2.26 1.95
C GLU A 86 5.81 -2.97 1.77
N ASP A 87 6.26 -3.14 0.53
CA ASP A 87 7.58 -3.72 0.20
C ASP A 87 8.19 -3.09 -1.06
N PRO A 88 9.01 -2.03 -0.92
CA PRO A 88 9.25 -1.21 0.27
C PRO A 88 8.18 -0.11 0.45
N VAL A 89 8.23 0.63 1.56
CA VAL A 89 7.45 1.86 1.75
C VAL A 89 7.90 2.91 0.72
N GLU A 90 6.97 3.40 -0.10
CA GLU A 90 7.27 4.41 -1.14
C GLU A 90 6.98 5.83 -0.66
N PHE A 91 5.96 6.03 0.19
CA PHE A 91 5.59 7.33 0.74
C PHE A 91 5.46 7.25 2.26
N ILE A 92 6.05 8.20 2.97
CA ILE A 92 5.97 8.28 4.42
C ILE A 92 4.96 9.36 4.82
N HIS A 93 3.81 8.93 5.32
CA HIS A 93 2.79 9.82 5.85
C HIS A 93 3.15 10.26 7.27
N LYS A 94 2.97 11.53 7.54
CA LYS A 94 3.02 12.07 8.92
C LYS A 94 1.63 12.00 9.51
N ASP A 95 1.54 11.85 10.82
CA ASP A 95 0.27 11.96 11.53
C ASP A 95 -0.31 13.37 11.36
N LEU A 96 -1.58 13.44 10.94
CA LEU A 96 -2.35 14.68 10.82
C LEU A 96 -3.59 14.58 11.72
N LYS A 97 -4.78 14.29 11.15
CA LYS A 97 -5.95 13.94 11.96
C LYS A 97 -5.97 12.48 12.35
N SER A 98 -5.40 11.62 11.51
CA SER A 98 -5.24 10.20 11.77
C SER A 98 -3.85 9.88 12.31
N ILE A 99 -3.72 8.70 12.92
CA ILE A 99 -2.43 8.08 13.24
C ILE A 99 -2.07 7.16 12.08
N VAL A 100 -0.85 7.25 11.56
CA VAL A 100 -0.40 6.42 10.43
C VAL A 100 0.80 5.57 10.82
N SER A 101 0.62 4.26 10.82
CA SER A 101 1.66 3.30 11.13
C SER A 101 2.15 2.58 9.87
N HIS A 102 3.42 2.75 9.51
CA HIS A 102 4.03 2.09 8.37
C HIS A 102 4.75 0.81 8.77
N ARG A 103 4.50 -0.28 8.02
CA ARG A 103 5.18 -1.57 8.16
C ARG A 103 5.80 -1.99 6.85
N GLU A 104 7.12 -2.05 6.80
CA GLU A 104 7.84 -2.53 5.63
C GLU A 104 8.20 -3.99 5.81
N VAL A 105 7.86 -4.81 4.82
CA VAL A 105 8.25 -6.22 4.76
C VAL A 105 9.78 -6.33 4.70
N GLY A 106 10.33 -7.24 5.49
CA GLY A 106 11.77 -7.41 5.64
C GLY A 106 12.45 -6.43 6.61
N LYS A 107 11.69 -5.47 7.20
CA LYS A 107 12.18 -4.58 8.27
C LYS A 107 11.36 -4.72 9.55
N GLN A 108 10.09 -4.32 9.54
CA GLN A 108 9.20 -4.38 10.70
C GLN A 108 8.34 -5.65 10.73
N THR A 109 8.20 -6.34 9.61
CA THR A 109 7.45 -7.59 9.48
C THR A 109 8.15 -8.52 8.49
N GLN A 110 7.84 -9.83 8.58
CA GLN A 110 8.44 -10.82 7.69
C GLN A 110 7.67 -10.99 6.38
N THR A 111 6.34 -10.93 6.44
CA THR A 111 5.45 -11.13 5.29
C THR A 111 4.25 -10.19 5.35
N PHE A 112 3.57 -9.99 4.21
CA PHE A 112 2.30 -9.26 4.16
C PHE A 112 1.24 -9.91 5.04
N ALA A 113 1.10 -11.24 4.99
CA ALA A 113 0.12 -11.98 5.78
C ALA A 113 0.37 -11.82 7.29
N SER A 114 1.61 -11.94 7.76
CA SER A 114 1.94 -11.77 9.19
C SER A 114 1.66 -10.34 9.68
N ALA A 115 1.98 -9.35 8.85
CA ALA A 115 1.69 -7.95 9.17
C ALA A 115 0.18 -7.68 9.24
N LEU A 116 -0.58 -8.22 8.29
CA LEU A 116 -2.03 -8.03 8.23
C LEU A 116 -2.73 -8.72 9.40
N LYS A 117 -2.31 -9.94 9.78
CA LYS A 117 -2.78 -10.61 11.00
C LYS A 117 -2.53 -9.80 12.28
N ALA A 118 -1.38 -9.15 12.37
CA ALA A 118 -1.07 -8.27 13.50
C ALA A 118 -1.91 -7.00 13.46
N ALA A 119 -2.01 -6.36 12.30
CA ALA A 119 -2.78 -5.14 12.09
C ALA A 119 -4.24 -5.29 12.54
N LEU A 120 -4.89 -6.40 12.22
CA LEU A 120 -6.28 -6.69 12.62
C LEU A 120 -6.52 -6.74 14.14
N ARG A 121 -5.46 -6.76 14.96
CA ARG A 121 -5.54 -6.72 16.43
C ARG A 121 -5.25 -5.35 17.01
N GLU A 122 -5.03 -4.36 16.16
CA GLU A 122 -4.62 -3.01 16.56
C GLU A 122 -5.73 -1.99 16.33
N ASP A 123 -6.98 -2.46 16.16
CA ASP A 123 -8.16 -1.64 15.93
C ASP A 123 -7.97 -0.64 14.76
N PRO A 124 -7.61 -1.13 13.56
CA PRO A 124 -7.41 -0.27 12.41
C PRO A 124 -8.74 0.13 11.79
N ASP A 125 -8.89 1.38 11.41
CA ASP A 125 -10.00 1.83 10.57
C ASP A 125 -9.69 1.61 9.08
N VAL A 126 -8.43 1.85 8.71
CA VAL A 126 -7.96 1.80 7.33
C VAL A 126 -6.68 0.97 7.24
N ILE A 127 -6.65 0.05 6.30
CA ILE A 127 -5.47 -0.81 6.04
C ILE A 127 -5.06 -0.64 4.57
N LEU A 128 -3.79 -0.33 4.32
CA LEU A 128 -3.18 -0.39 3.00
C LEU A 128 -2.30 -1.62 2.89
N VAL A 129 -2.61 -2.50 1.94
CA VAL A 129 -1.79 -3.65 1.56
C VAL A 129 -1.12 -3.35 0.23
N GLY A 130 0.17 -3.06 0.26
CA GLY A 130 0.94 -2.59 -0.89
C GLY A 130 0.88 -3.54 -2.09
N GLU A 131 0.82 -4.84 -1.84
CA GLU A 131 0.62 -5.85 -2.89
C GLU A 131 -0.01 -7.13 -2.32
N MET A 132 -0.98 -7.69 -3.06
CA MET A 132 -1.63 -8.96 -2.74
C MET A 132 -1.21 -10.03 -3.75
N ARG A 133 -0.21 -10.84 -3.40
CA ARG A 133 0.37 -11.85 -4.31
C ARG A 133 -0.07 -13.27 -4.02
N ASP A 134 -0.42 -13.57 -2.79
CA ASP A 134 -0.69 -14.92 -2.30
C ASP A 134 -2.09 -15.04 -1.68
N LEU A 135 -2.59 -16.28 -1.63
CA LEU A 135 -3.91 -16.62 -1.13
C LEU A 135 -4.12 -16.13 0.31
N GLU A 136 -3.13 -16.28 1.18
CA GLU A 136 -3.27 -15.93 2.59
C GLU A 136 -3.47 -14.42 2.75
N THR A 137 -2.68 -13.59 2.04
CA THR A 137 -2.82 -12.13 2.04
C THR A 137 -4.16 -11.69 1.48
N VAL A 138 -4.61 -12.29 0.35
CA VAL A 138 -5.92 -11.99 -0.25
C VAL A 138 -7.06 -12.34 0.69
N SER A 139 -7.03 -13.54 1.28
CA SER A 139 -8.06 -14.01 2.22
C SER A 139 -8.17 -13.12 3.46
N LEU A 140 -7.04 -12.72 4.03
CA LEU A 140 -7.00 -11.79 5.17
C LEU A 140 -7.53 -10.40 4.82
N ALA A 141 -7.22 -9.89 3.64
CA ALA A 141 -7.71 -8.59 3.17
C ALA A 141 -9.23 -8.61 2.97
N LEU A 142 -9.77 -9.68 2.39
CA LEU A 142 -11.22 -9.88 2.26
C LEU A 142 -11.89 -9.97 3.63
N THR A 143 -11.36 -10.79 4.54
CA THR A 143 -11.87 -10.90 5.90
C THR A 143 -11.87 -9.56 6.63
N ALA A 144 -10.80 -8.78 6.51
CA ALA A 144 -10.72 -7.43 7.07
C ALA A 144 -11.84 -6.53 6.54
N ALA A 145 -12.02 -6.53 5.22
CA ALA A 145 -13.07 -5.72 4.57
C ALA A 145 -14.49 -6.11 5.00
N GLU A 146 -14.74 -7.42 5.18
CA GLU A 146 -16.02 -7.94 5.66
C GLU A 146 -16.29 -7.60 7.14
N THR A 147 -15.23 -7.58 7.95
CA THR A 147 -15.33 -7.35 9.41
C THR A 147 -15.31 -5.88 9.82
N GLY A 148 -15.43 -4.96 8.86
CA GLY A 148 -15.68 -3.54 9.18
C GLY A 148 -14.55 -2.57 8.87
N HIS A 149 -13.45 -3.02 8.25
CA HIS A 149 -12.30 -2.19 7.92
C HIS A 149 -12.35 -1.71 6.47
N LEU A 150 -11.82 -0.52 6.21
CA LEU A 150 -11.58 -0.06 4.84
C LEU A 150 -10.20 -0.53 4.39
N VAL A 151 -10.16 -1.44 3.42
CA VAL A 151 -8.93 -2.07 2.95
C VAL A 151 -8.61 -1.60 1.54
N PHE A 152 -7.43 -1.07 1.35
CA PHE A 152 -6.85 -0.78 0.04
C PHE A 152 -5.81 -1.84 -0.31
N GLY A 153 -5.86 -2.35 -1.53
CA GLY A 153 -4.88 -3.32 -2.01
C GLY A 153 -4.45 -3.06 -3.45
N THR A 154 -3.28 -3.57 -3.82
CA THR A 154 -2.85 -3.53 -5.22
C THR A 154 -2.70 -4.92 -5.82
N LEU A 155 -2.95 -4.99 -7.11
CA LEU A 155 -2.74 -6.16 -7.96
C LEU A 155 -2.12 -5.73 -9.30
N HIS A 156 -1.26 -6.59 -9.85
CA HIS A 156 -0.65 -6.38 -11.16
C HIS A 156 -1.49 -7.02 -12.27
N THR A 157 -2.75 -6.61 -12.39
CA THR A 157 -3.68 -7.09 -13.40
C THR A 157 -4.14 -5.93 -14.28
N SER A 158 -4.53 -6.22 -15.51
CA SER A 158 -5.06 -5.25 -16.45
C SER A 158 -6.59 -5.30 -16.46
N GLY A 159 -7.22 -4.29 -15.86
CA GLY A 159 -8.66 -4.12 -15.81
C GLY A 159 -9.40 -4.97 -14.76
N ALA A 160 -10.60 -4.54 -14.41
CA ALA A 160 -11.40 -5.13 -13.34
C ALA A 160 -11.78 -6.61 -13.56
N PRO A 161 -12.17 -7.06 -14.76
CA PRO A 161 -12.51 -8.48 -14.98
C PRO A 161 -11.33 -9.41 -14.69
N ASN A 162 -10.12 -9.07 -15.17
CA ASN A 162 -8.93 -9.86 -14.93
C ASN A 162 -8.50 -9.85 -13.46
N THR A 163 -8.81 -8.78 -12.75
CA THR A 163 -8.55 -8.69 -11.31
C THR A 163 -9.43 -9.67 -10.53
N ILE A 164 -10.72 -9.74 -10.85
CA ILE A 164 -11.65 -10.69 -10.24
C ILE A 164 -11.22 -12.12 -10.55
N ASN A 165 -10.93 -12.43 -11.82
CA ASN A 165 -10.44 -13.74 -12.21
C ASN A 165 -9.16 -14.11 -11.46
N ARG A 166 -8.21 -13.17 -11.34
CA ARG A 166 -6.96 -13.40 -10.59
C ARG A 166 -7.20 -13.71 -9.12
N ILE A 167 -8.17 -13.06 -8.48
CA ILE A 167 -8.55 -13.37 -7.10
C ILE A 167 -9.14 -14.78 -7.02
N ILE A 168 -10.06 -15.12 -7.92
CA ILE A 168 -10.69 -16.45 -7.98
C ILE A 168 -9.65 -17.54 -8.25
N ASP A 169 -8.70 -17.31 -9.14
CA ASP A 169 -7.63 -18.26 -9.49
C ASP A 169 -6.65 -18.52 -8.33
N VAL A 170 -6.59 -17.62 -7.37
CA VAL A 170 -5.73 -17.76 -6.17
C VAL A 170 -6.44 -18.59 -5.09
N PHE A 171 -7.76 -18.67 -5.11
CA PHE A 171 -8.58 -19.53 -4.24
C PHE A 171 -8.78 -20.93 -4.83
#